data_7f1c03e4410e5fc64c2009d288fb9f23
#
_entry.id   7f1c03e4410e5fc64c2009d288fb9f23
#
_cell.length_a   1.000
_cell.length_b   1.000
_cell.length_c   1.000
_cell.angle_alpha   90.00
_cell.angle_beta   90.00
_cell.angle_gamma   90.00
#
_symmetry.space_group_name_H-M   'P 1'
#
loop_
_entity.id
_entity.type
_entity.pdbx_description
1 polymer ?
#
loop_
_entity_poly.entity_id
_entity_poly.type
_entity_poly.pdbx_seq_one_letter_code
_entity_poly.pdbx_strand_id
1 'polypeptide(L)'
;MQDVVAERLANVPFAEIRKVVERATQLEAQGKKIIHFEIGRPDFDTPEHIKASAIDALNRGFVHYPPNNGIPALREALAARLQADKNLTYDPQTEILVTAGGQEALYLTFMSILNPGDEVMLPEICFGPFPLVVGLA
;
A
#
# COMPACT_ATOMS: atom_id res chain seq x y z
N MET A 1 -11.08 -33.67 -2.61
CA MET A 1 -10.09 -32.81 -1.94
C MET A 1 -10.89 -31.79 -1.16
N GLN A 2 -10.71 -31.72 0.15
CA GLN A 2 -11.30 -30.64 0.93
C GLN A 2 -10.77 -29.31 0.41
N ASP A 3 -11.65 -28.33 0.22
CA ASP A 3 -11.22 -27.00 -0.22
C ASP A 3 -10.39 -26.39 0.93
N VAL A 4 -9.10 -26.21 0.70
CA VAL A 4 -8.16 -25.67 1.70
C VAL A 4 -8.16 -24.15 1.74
N VAL A 5 -8.97 -23.53 0.89
CA VAL A 5 -9.11 -22.07 0.80
C VAL A 5 -10.03 -21.59 1.93
N ALA A 6 -9.62 -20.55 2.64
CA ALA A 6 -10.42 -19.98 3.72
C ALA A 6 -11.72 -19.37 3.19
N GLU A 7 -12.84 -19.59 3.88
CA GLU A 7 -14.18 -19.11 3.50
C GLU A 7 -14.23 -17.59 3.26
N ARG A 8 -13.45 -16.82 4.02
CA ARG A 8 -13.37 -15.36 3.86
C ARG A 8 -12.93 -14.91 2.45
N LEU A 9 -12.23 -15.78 1.70
CA LEU A 9 -11.77 -15.46 0.34
C LEU A 9 -12.87 -15.64 -0.71
N ALA A 10 -13.98 -16.29 -0.39
CA ALA A 10 -15.07 -16.49 -1.33
C ALA A 10 -15.74 -15.18 -1.77
N ASN A 11 -15.74 -14.18 -0.89
CA ASN A 11 -16.38 -12.87 -1.11
C ASN A 11 -15.38 -11.75 -1.44
N VAL A 12 -14.09 -12.08 -1.55
CA VAL A 12 -13.07 -11.07 -1.89
C VAL A 12 -13.09 -10.79 -3.38
N PRO A 13 -13.37 -9.54 -3.80
CA PRO A 13 -13.41 -9.20 -5.22
C PRO A 13 -12.01 -9.30 -5.82
N PHE A 14 -11.91 -9.98 -6.97
CA PHE A 14 -10.65 -10.01 -7.72
C PHE A 14 -10.37 -8.62 -8.31
N ALA A 15 -9.12 -8.18 -8.25
CA ALA A 15 -8.71 -6.90 -8.84
C ALA A 15 -8.78 -6.95 -10.37
N GLU A 16 -9.89 -6.51 -10.96
CA GLU A 16 -10.14 -6.52 -12.42
C GLU A 16 -9.02 -5.83 -13.23
N ILE A 17 -8.38 -4.81 -12.65
CA ILE A 17 -7.24 -4.13 -13.27
C ILE A 17 -6.11 -5.09 -13.66
N ARG A 18 -5.93 -6.18 -12.91
CA ARG A 18 -4.91 -7.20 -13.22
C ARG A 18 -5.18 -7.90 -14.54
N LYS A 19 -6.44 -8.20 -14.84
CA LYS A 19 -6.84 -8.81 -16.12
C LYS A 19 -6.53 -7.88 -17.29
N VAL A 20 -6.73 -6.56 -17.11
CA VAL A 20 -6.42 -5.56 -18.14
C VAL A 20 -4.91 -5.51 -18.39
N VAL A 21 -4.09 -5.47 -17.33
CA VAL A 21 -2.63 -5.49 -17.44
C VAL A 21 -2.14 -6.74 -18.16
N GLU A 22 -2.63 -7.91 -17.75
CA GLU A 22 -2.25 -9.20 -18.40
C GLU A 22 -2.63 -9.21 -19.88
N ARG A 23 -3.82 -8.69 -20.22
CA ARG A 23 -4.27 -8.60 -21.61
C ARG A 23 -3.41 -7.64 -22.44
N ALA A 24 -3.05 -6.48 -21.89
CA ALA A 24 -2.14 -5.54 -22.53
C ALA A 24 -0.79 -6.18 -22.82
N THR A 25 -0.18 -6.83 -21.83
CA THR A 25 1.10 -7.54 -21.98
C THR A 25 1.04 -8.64 -23.05
N GLN A 26 -0.05 -9.42 -23.11
CA GLN A 26 -0.23 -10.43 -24.16
C GLN A 26 -0.30 -9.83 -25.57
N LEU A 27 -0.95 -8.68 -25.71
CA LEU A 27 -1.07 -8.01 -27.00
C LEU A 27 0.27 -7.39 -27.44
N GLU A 28 1.04 -6.86 -26.51
CA GLU A 28 2.41 -6.36 -26.78
C GLU A 28 3.34 -7.48 -27.22
N ALA A 29 3.27 -8.65 -26.57
CA ALA A 29 4.02 -9.84 -26.98
C ALA A 29 3.68 -10.31 -28.40
N GLN A 30 2.48 -9.95 -28.91
CA GLN A 30 2.05 -10.18 -30.30
C GLN A 30 2.49 -9.07 -31.27
N GLY A 31 3.30 -8.09 -30.80
CA GLY A 31 3.76 -6.95 -31.59
C GLY A 31 2.76 -5.82 -31.74
N LYS A 32 1.67 -5.80 -31.00
CA LYS A 32 0.70 -4.69 -31.02
C LYS A 32 1.20 -3.54 -30.16
N LYS A 33 1.07 -2.32 -30.66
CA LYS A 33 1.37 -1.12 -29.88
C LYS A 33 0.18 -0.81 -28.97
N ILE A 34 0.40 -0.83 -27.65
CA ILE A 34 -0.61 -0.52 -26.63
C ILE A 34 -0.30 0.84 -26.03
N ILE A 35 -1.34 1.61 -25.74
CA ILE A 35 -1.26 2.84 -24.96
C ILE A 35 -1.82 2.52 -23.57
N HIS A 36 -0.95 2.58 -22.55
CA HIS A 36 -1.28 2.17 -21.20
C HIS A 36 -1.93 3.30 -20.40
N PHE A 37 -3.14 3.06 -19.91
CA PHE A 37 -3.87 3.91 -18.96
C PHE A 37 -4.42 3.13 -17.76
N GLU A 38 -4.17 1.84 -17.70
CA GLU A 38 -4.71 0.93 -16.70
C GLU A 38 -4.06 1.09 -15.33
N ILE A 39 -2.82 1.58 -15.27
CA ILE A 39 -2.12 1.86 -14.01
C ILE A 39 -1.62 3.30 -14.01
N GLY A 40 -1.99 4.04 -12.97
CA GLY A 40 -1.52 5.41 -12.74
C GLY A 40 -0.06 5.45 -12.26
N ARG A 41 0.87 5.12 -13.15
CA ARG A 41 2.31 5.21 -12.86
C ARG A 41 2.81 6.61 -13.25
N PRO A 42 3.56 7.32 -12.36
CA PRO A 42 4.26 8.53 -12.74
C PRO A 42 5.19 8.29 -13.92
N ASP A 43 5.26 9.24 -14.86
CA ASP A 43 6.10 9.21 -16.06
C ASP A 43 7.53 9.76 -15.83
N PHE A 44 7.81 10.14 -14.58
CA PHE A 44 9.14 10.60 -14.13
C PHE A 44 9.71 9.67 -13.06
N ASP A 45 11.02 9.65 -12.95
CA ASP A 45 11.76 8.82 -12.02
C ASP A 45 11.80 9.43 -10.60
N THR A 46 12.20 8.63 -9.62
CA THR A 46 12.46 9.10 -8.26
C THR A 46 13.53 10.19 -8.26
N PRO A 47 13.32 11.33 -7.57
CA PRO A 47 14.29 12.40 -7.49
C PRO A 47 15.69 11.93 -7.05
N GLU A 48 16.73 12.47 -7.66
CA GLU A 48 18.09 11.98 -7.47
C GLU A 48 18.58 12.03 -6.01
N HIS A 49 18.22 13.09 -5.26
CA HIS A 49 18.57 13.19 -3.85
C HIS A 49 17.94 12.09 -2.98
N ILE A 50 16.77 11.58 -3.35
CA ILE A 50 16.10 10.46 -2.63
C ILE A 50 16.86 9.16 -2.94
N LYS A 51 17.20 8.91 -4.20
CA LYS A 51 18.01 7.75 -4.61
C LYS A 51 19.36 7.76 -3.91
N ALA A 52 20.04 8.90 -3.91
CA ALA A 52 21.33 9.07 -3.27
C ALA A 52 21.27 8.78 -1.76
N SER A 53 20.24 9.26 -1.07
CA SER A 53 20.03 8.98 0.36
C SER A 53 19.84 7.49 0.64
N ALA A 54 19.08 6.78 -0.20
CA ALA A 54 18.89 5.35 -0.05
C ALA A 54 20.19 4.56 -0.29
N ILE A 55 20.97 4.92 -1.32
CA ILE A 55 22.26 4.31 -1.62
C ILE A 55 23.25 4.54 -0.47
N ASP A 56 23.31 5.77 0.06
CA ASP A 56 24.18 6.09 1.19
C ASP A 56 23.80 5.28 2.44
N ALA A 57 22.51 5.14 2.75
CA ALA A 57 22.05 4.33 3.86
C ALA A 57 22.46 2.85 3.71
N LEU A 58 22.32 2.27 2.52
CA LEU A 58 22.79 0.92 2.21
C LEU A 58 24.31 0.78 2.41
N ASN A 59 25.10 1.72 1.88
CA ASN A 59 26.55 1.72 2.01
C ASN A 59 27.04 1.84 3.47
N ARG A 60 26.26 2.51 4.32
CA ARG A 60 26.51 2.59 5.76
C ARG A 60 26.03 1.38 6.55
N GLY A 61 25.52 0.35 5.86
CA GLY A 61 25.06 -0.89 6.51
C GLY A 61 23.68 -0.76 7.19
N PHE A 62 22.85 0.20 6.81
CA PHE A 62 21.50 0.37 7.34
C PHE A 62 20.52 -0.65 6.73
N VAL A 63 20.76 -1.94 7.01
CA VAL A 63 20.08 -3.09 6.41
C VAL A 63 19.52 -4.09 7.43
N HIS A 64 19.56 -3.72 8.71
CA HIS A 64 19.10 -4.60 9.79
C HIS A 64 17.62 -4.38 10.11
N TYR A 65 17.05 -5.30 10.91
CA TYR A 65 15.66 -5.21 11.36
C TYR A 65 15.39 -3.92 12.13
N PRO A 66 14.45 -3.09 11.69
CA PRO A 66 14.02 -1.92 12.45
C PRO A 66 13.07 -2.33 13.58
N PRO A 67 12.74 -1.41 14.50
CA PRO A 67 11.59 -1.58 15.40
C PRO A 67 10.30 -1.83 14.62
N ASN A 68 9.38 -2.63 15.17
CA ASN A 68 8.13 -3.04 14.51
C ASN A 68 7.26 -1.86 14.03
N ASN A 69 7.32 -0.73 14.71
CA ASN A 69 6.59 0.48 14.33
C ASN A 69 7.38 1.42 13.40
N GLY A 70 8.53 0.98 12.91
CA GLY A 70 9.40 1.78 12.04
C GLY A 70 10.52 2.50 12.79
N ILE A 71 11.51 2.98 12.04
CA ILE A 71 12.68 3.66 12.60
C ILE A 71 12.28 4.99 13.26
N PRO A 72 12.83 5.33 14.45
CA PRO A 72 12.45 6.54 15.17
C PRO A 72 12.57 7.83 14.34
N ALA A 73 13.69 8.00 13.64
CA ALA A 73 13.92 9.18 12.80
C ALA A 73 12.84 9.39 11.72
N LEU A 74 12.30 8.31 11.13
CA LEU A 74 11.22 8.42 10.15
C LEU A 74 9.90 8.80 10.83
N ARG A 75 9.59 8.22 11.99
CA ARG A 75 8.37 8.55 12.74
C ARG A 75 8.37 10.00 13.24
N GLU A 76 9.51 10.49 13.72
CA GLU A 76 9.70 11.89 14.10
C GLU A 76 9.52 12.84 12.91
N ALA A 77 10.10 12.51 11.75
CA ALA A 77 9.94 13.28 10.53
C ALA A 77 8.49 13.29 10.04
N LEU A 78 7.77 12.16 10.14
CA LEU A 78 6.34 12.07 9.81
C LEU A 78 5.49 12.92 10.76
N ALA A 79 5.74 12.86 12.07
CA ALA A 79 5.03 13.71 13.05
C ALA A 79 5.23 15.20 12.76
N ALA A 80 6.48 15.61 12.51
CA ALA A 80 6.79 17.00 12.16
C ALA A 80 6.10 17.42 10.84
N ARG A 81 6.06 16.55 9.86
CA ARG A 81 5.41 16.84 8.57
C ARG A 81 3.90 16.96 8.70
N LEU A 82 3.27 16.07 9.46
CA LEU A 82 1.82 16.11 9.72
C LEU A 82 1.44 17.39 10.48
N GLN A 83 2.26 17.80 11.45
CA GLN A 83 2.05 19.06 12.15
C GLN A 83 2.16 20.26 11.21
N ALA A 84 3.19 20.30 10.36
CA ALA A 84 3.42 21.42 9.44
C ALA A 84 2.34 21.54 8.35
N ASP A 85 1.94 20.44 7.74
CA ASP A 85 1.06 20.43 6.56
C ASP A 85 -0.43 20.39 6.91
N LYS A 86 -0.78 19.76 8.04
CA LYS A 86 -2.17 19.43 8.39
C LYS A 86 -2.60 19.98 9.75
N ASN A 87 -1.68 20.55 10.50
CA ASN A 87 -1.89 20.98 11.90
C ASN A 87 -2.39 19.82 12.79
N LEU A 88 -1.85 18.60 12.54
CA LEU A 88 -2.13 17.39 13.31
C LEU A 88 -0.90 17.04 14.15
N THR A 89 -1.12 16.88 15.45
CA THR A 89 -0.06 16.50 16.40
C THR A 89 -0.21 15.04 16.78
N TYR A 90 0.85 14.27 16.59
CA TYR A 90 0.93 12.87 16.99
C TYR A 90 2.24 12.61 17.75
N ASP A 91 2.18 11.76 18.76
CA ASP A 91 3.38 11.27 19.44
C ASP A 91 4.10 10.24 18.52
N PRO A 92 5.33 10.55 18.06
CA PRO A 92 6.07 9.64 17.20
C PRO A 92 6.43 8.30 17.88
N GLN A 93 6.35 8.20 19.22
CA GLN A 93 6.66 6.97 19.94
C GLN A 93 5.49 5.97 19.95
N THR A 94 4.26 6.48 20.05
CA THR A 94 3.08 5.65 20.35
C THR A 94 1.96 5.74 19.31
N GLU A 95 1.92 6.79 18.47
CA GLU A 95 0.80 7.06 17.57
C GLU A 95 1.15 6.98 16.08
N ILE A 96 2.39 6.57 15.74
CA ILE A 96 2.82 6.42 14.34
C ILE A 96 3.35 5.01 14.10
N LEU A 97 2.75 4.33 13.13
CA LEU A 97 3.18 3.04 12.61
C LEU A 97 3.57 3.18 11.14
N VAL A 98 4.79 2.79 10.80
CA VAL A 98 5.28 2.72 9.42
C VAL A 98 5.03 1.33 8.87
N THR A 99 4.42 1.25 7.69
CA THR A 99 4.05 -0.01 7.03
C THR A 99 4.74 -0.15 5.67
N ALA A 100 4.74 -1.36 5.11
CA ALA A 100 5.21 -1.63 3.76
C ALA A 100 4.20 -1.12 2.71
N GLY A 101 4.01 0.19 2.68
CA GLY A 101 3.06 0.90 1.81
C GLY A 101 1.66 1.02 2.41
N GLY A 102 0.83 1.87 1.76
CA GLY A 102 -0.53 2.19 2.23
C GLY A 102 -1.49 1.00 2.22
N GLN A 103 -1.24 -0.02 1.42
CA GLN A 103 -2.06 -1.23 1.39
C GLN A 103 -1.97 -2.02 2.70
N GLU A 104 -0.78 -2.19 3.24
CA GLU A 104 -0.60 -2.82 4.55
C GLU A 104 -1.22 -1.97 5.66
N ALA A 105 -1.08 -0.65 5.59
CA ALA A 105 -1.73 0.25 6.55
C ALA A 105 -3.25 0.05 6.58
N LEU A 106 -3.90 -0.02 5.42
CA LEU A 106 -5.34 -0.28 5.31
C LEU A 106 -5.70 -1.66 5.87
N TYR A 107 -4.94 -2.70 5.49
CA TYR A 107 -5.17 -4.05 5.98
C TYR A 107 -5.09 -4.11 7.51
N LEU A 108 -4.02 -3.61 8.09
CA LEU A 108 -3.84 -3.59 9.55
C LEU A 108 -4.93 -2.78 10.25
N THR A 109 -5.31 -1.64 9.69
CA THR A 109 -6.39 -0.80 10.26
C THR A 109 -7.71 -1.56 10.28
N PHE A 110 -8.18 -2.07 9.14
CA PHE A 110 -9.46 -2.74 9.08
C PHE A 110 -9.49 -4.04 9.90
N MET A 111 -8.43 -4.84 9.83
CA MET A 111 -8.31 -6.04 10.68
C MET A 111 -8.29 -5.72 12.19
N SER A 112 -7.93 -4.50 12.58
CA SER A 112 -7.89 -4.10 14.00
C SER A 112 -9.21 -3.55 14.52
N ILE A 113 -10.07 -3.02 13.65
CA ILE A 113 -11.27 -2.28 14.07
C ILE A 113 -12.60 -2.91 13.59
N LEU A 114 -12.56 -3.84 12.61
CA LEU A 114 -13.76 -4.47 12.07
C LEU A 114 -13.95 -5.89 12.60
N ASN A 115 -15.21 -6.24 12.81
CA ASN A 115 -15.65 -7.60 13.12
C ASN A 115 -16.60 -8.10 12.02
N PRO A 116 -16.79 -9.41 11.87
CA PRO A 116 -17.79 -9.94 10.95
C PRO A 116 -19.19 -9.37 11.23
N GLY A 117 -19.77 -8.75 10.20
CA GLY A 117 -21.07 -8.08 10.28
C GLY A 117 -21.02 -6.57 10.45
N ASP A 118 -19.85 -5.99 10.66
CA ASP A 118 -19.67 -4.53 10.64
C ASP A 118 -19.82 -3.97 9.22
N GLU A 119 -20.32 -2.74 9.12
CA GLU A 119 -20.56 -2.06 7.84
C GLU A 119 -19.54 -0.93 7.61
N VAL A 120 -19.00 -0.88 6.39
CA VAL A 120 -18.04 0.16 5.96
C VAL A 120 -18.59 0.89 4.74
N MET A 121 -18.73 2.21 4.82
CA MET A 121 -19.06 3.03 3.67
C MET A 121 -17.83 3.32 2.82
N LEU A 122 -17.90 2.95 1.55
CA LEU A 122 -16.88 3.25 0.55
C LEU A 122 -17.49 4.10 -0.57
N PRO A 123 -16.71 5.00 -1.21
CA PRO A 123 -17.14 5.60 -2.47
C PRO A 123 -17.40 4.51 -3.51
N GLU A 124 -18.44 4.67 -4.34
CA GLU A 124 -18.75 3.73 -5.42
C GLU A 124 -17.57 3.56 -6.37
N ILE A 125 -16.92 4.67 -6.70
CA ILE A 125 -15.67 4.66 -7.47
C ILE A 125 -14.51 4.92 -6.51
N CYS A 126 -13.76 3.89 -6.19
CA CYS A 126 -12.63 3.97 -5.27
C CYS A 126 -11.46 3.10 -5.73
N PHE A 127 -10.36 3.20 -5.02
CA PHE A 127 -9.21 2.33 -5.24
C PHE A 127 -9.58 0.87 -4.96
N GLY A 128 -9.42 0.00 -5.96
CA GLY A 128 -9.88 -1.39 -5.93
C GLY A 128 -9.51 -2.22 -4.68
N PRO A 129 -8.34 -2.02 -4.07
CA PRO A 129 -7.99 -2.65 -2.80
C PRO A 129 -8.88 -2.32 -1.60
N PHE A 130 -9.63 -1.21 -1.58
CA PHE A 130 -10.47 -0.88 -0.43
C PHE A 130 -11.54 -1.94 -0.16
N PRO A 131 -12.43 -2.29 -1.13
CA PRO A 131 -13.42 -3.33 -0.90
C PRO A 131 -12.77 -4.71 -0.66
N LEU A 132 -11.59 -4.98 -1.23
CA LEU A 132 -10.85 -6.21 -0.99
C LEU A 132 -10.45 -6.34 0.49
N VAL A 133 -9.88 -5.29 1.07
CA VAL A 133 -9.42 -5.34 2.47
C VAL A 133 -10.60 -5.37 3.44
N VAL A 134 -11.68 -4.63 3.17
CA VAL A 134 -12.91 -4.71 3.95
C VAL A 134 -13.51 -6.11 3.92
N GLY A 135 -13.54 -6.76 2.74
CA GLY A 135 -14.05 -8.12 2.61
C GLY A 135 -13.18 -9.20 3.26
N LEU A 136 -11.92 -8.88 3.62
CA LEU A 136 -11.01 -9.77 4.36
C LEU A 136 -11.18 -9.64 5.89
N ALA A 137 -11.60 -8.49 6.35
CA ALA A 137 -11.82 -8.21 7.77
C ALA A 137 -13.16 -8.77 8.25
#